data_b917eb0725ab84105f36d6a9839eddb9
#
_entry.id   b917eb0725ab84105f36d6a9839eddb9
#
_cell.length_a   1.000
_cell.length_b   1.000
_cell.length_c   1.000
_cell.angle_alpha   90.00
_cell.angle_beta   90.00
_cell.angle_gamma   90.00
#
_symmetry.space_group_name_H-M   'P 1'
#
loop_
_entity.id
_entity.type
_entity.pdbx_description
1 polymer ?
#
loop_
_entity_poly.entity_id
_entity_poly.type
_entity_poly.pdbx_seq_one_letter_code
_entity_poly.pdbx_strand_id
1 'polypeptide(L)'
;VVGLTLDSTPIFFKEHVTFRGSAFFTEFSNEDMAFGFYASCIDFNEDFFVFYPSSQTKGSIPGFGLEAERFRKESLVKLGSNDSFCCVGSTNSFKELSIPKNIREGVTKQTFKVGHSIDIAVVSETLFSVGYKKCNTTTDPGTYSLRGDVLDVFPYHFRNPFRFSFNFDKIESIALYDPNTQLTIKQIKKLSLFDYKKELKTVDNIDVIEHSGLTGLIRVSVSGGDVSLVTGSKND
;
A
#
# COMPACT_ATOMS: atom_id res chain seq x y z
N VAL A 1 -26.34 -6.21 2.65
CA VAL A 1 -26.92 -5.21 1.73
C VAL A 1 -27.23 -5.92 0.45
N VAL A 2 -28.49 -5.98 0.06
CA VAL A 2 -28.97 -6.63 -1.18
C VAL A 2 -29.16 -5.53 -2.23
N GLY A 3 -28.68 -5.76 -3.46
CA GLY A 3 -28.92 -4.85 -4.58
C GLY A 3 -27.78 -3.87 -4.91
N LEU A 4 -26.58 -4.06 -4.35
CA LEU A 4 -25.39 -3.34 -4.84
C LEU A 4 -24.92 -3.95 -6.17
N THR A 5 -24.70 -3.11 -7.16
CA THR A 5 -24.01 -3.47 -8.40
C THR A 5 -22.52 -3.18 -8.27
N LEU A 6 -21.69 -3.75 -9.15
CA LEU A 6 -20.26 -3.47 -9.18
C LEU A 6 -19.98 -1.96 -9.31
N ASP A 7 -20.77 -1.25 -10.09
CA ASP A 7 -20.61 0.19 -10.34
C ASP A 7 -21.03 1.06 -9.15
N SER A 8 -22.00 0.61 -8.35
CA SER A 8 -22.49 1.36 -7.18
C SER A 8 -21.70 1.07 -5.90
N THR A 9 -20.97 -0.04 -5.86
CA THR A 9 -20.21 -0.48 -4.69
C THR A 9 -19.14 0.51 -4.24
N PRO A 10 -18.32 1.14 -5.13
CA PRO A 10 -17.34 2.14 -4.73
C PRO A 10 -17.97 3.36 -4.06
N ILE A 11 -19.12 3.81 -4.56
CA ILE A 11 -19.87 4.95 -4.01
C ILE A 11 -20.39 4.59 -2.61
N PHE A 12 -20.94 3.38 -2.48
CA PHE A 12 -21.43 2.88 -1.19
C PHE A 12 -20.31 2.84 -0.14
N PHE A 13 -19.14 2.32 -0.49
CA PHE A 13 -17.99 2.29 0.41
C PHE A 13 -17.56 3.69 0.83
N LYS A 14 -17.52 4.64 -0.10
CA LYS A 14 -17.15 6.03 0.19
C LYS A 14 -18.10 6.70 1.17
N GLU A 15 -19.41 6.48 1.04
CA GLU A 15 -20.43 7.20 1.79
C GLU A 15 -20.81 6.54 3.12
N HIS A 16 -20.76 5.20 3.18
CA HIS A 16 -21.35 4.44 4.29
C HIS A 16 -20.31 3.68 5.12
N VAL A 17 -19.07 3.56 4.64
CA VAL A 17 -18.04 2.77 5.32
C VAL A 17 -16.98 3.72 5.89
N THR A 18 -17.34 4.44 6.97
CA THR A 18 -16.45 5.35 7.70
C THR A 18 -16.09 4.79 9.08
N PHE A 19 -15.64 3.56 9.17
CA PHE A 19 -15.13 3.02 10.43
C PHE A 19 -13.63 3.28 10.54
N ARG A 20 -13.23 4.09 11.50
CA ARG A 20 -11.81 4.34 11.78
C ARG A 20 -11.13 3.05 12.23
N GLY A 21 -10.02 2.72 11.57
CA GLY A 21 -9.18 1.58 11.94
C GLY A 21 -9.70 0.23 11.47
N SER A 22 -10.62 0.17 10.51
CA SER A 22 -11.16 -1.05 9.94
C SER A 22 -10.57 -1.34 8.56
N ALA A 23 -10.12 -2.57 8.35
CA ALA A 23 -9.73 -3.07 7.05
C ALA A 23 -10.90 -3.86 6.44
N PHE A 24 -11.18 -3.59 5.17
CA PHE A 24 -12.19 -4.28 4.39
C PHE A 24 -11.51 -5.14 3.33
N PHE A 25 -12.04 -6.32 3.06
CA PHE A 25 -11.55 -7.20 2.01
C PHE A 25 -12.67 -7.48 1.01
N THR A 26 -12.42 -7.18 -0.26
CA THR A 26 -13.34 -7.49 -1.36
C THR A 26 -12.73 -8.59 -2.21
N GLU A 27 -13.36 -9.74 -2.21
CA GLU A 27 -12.87 -10.95 -2.86
C GLU A 27 -13.63 -11.21 -4.17
N PHE A 28 -12.89 -11.47 -5.24
CA PHE A 28 -13.40 -11.83 -6.55
C PHE A 28 -12.97 -13.25 -6.94
N SER A 29 -13.73 -13.88 -7.81
CA SER A 29 -13.43 -15.24 -8.30
C SER A 29 -12.14 -15.31 -9.14
N ASN A 30 -11.78 -14.21 -9.82
CA ASN A 30 -10.57 -14.12 -10.63
C ASN A 30 -9.91 -12.75 -10.52
N GLU A 31 -8.66 -12.69 -10.98
CA GLU A 31 -7.80 -11.50 -10.87
C GLU A 31 -8.25 -10.35 -11.77
N ASP A 32 -8.73 -10.64 -12.99
CA ASP A 32 -9.13 -9.62 -13.96
C ASP A 32 -10.35 -8.83 -13.44
N MET A 33 -11.32 -9.54 -12.83
CA MET A 33 -12.47 -8.90 -12.18
C MET A 33 -12.04 -8.06 -10.98
N ALA A 34 -11.13 -8.58 -10.15
CA ALA A 34 -10.60 -7.87 -9.00
C ALA A 34 -9.87 -6.58 -9.42
N PHE A 35 -9.01 -6.68 -10.44
CA PHE A 35 -8.29 -5.52 -10.95
C PHE A 35 -9.22 -4.51 -11.63
N GLY A 36 -10.18 -4.96 -12.43
CA GLY A 36 -11.19 -4.09 -13.06
C GLY A 36 -12.01 -3.30 -12.03
N PHE A 37 -12.44 -3.98 -10.95
CA PHE A 37 -13.10 -3.32 -9.83
C PHE A 37 -12.20 -2.31 -9.13
N TYR A 38 -10.97 -2.69 -8.78
CA TYR A 38 -9.98 -1.78 -8.19
C TYR A 38 -9.77 -0.55 -9.07
N ALA A 39 -9.56 -0.73 -10.37
CA ALA A 39 -9.36 0.37 -11.32
C ALA A 39 -10.55 1.34 -11.33
N SER A 40 -11.78 0.84 -11.25
CA SER A 40 -12.97 1.71 -11.15
C SER A 40 -13.08 2.44 -9.78
N CYS A 41 -12.52 1.86 -8.72
CA CYS A 41 -12.58 2.43 -7.37
C CYS A 41 -11.58 3.55 -7.14
N ILE A 42 -10.39 3.49 -7.73
CA ILE A 42 -9.33 4.50 -7.52
C ILE A 42 -9.74 5.88 -8.01
N ASP A 43 -10.63 5.98 -9.00
CA ASP A 43 -11.16 7.26 -9.47
C ASP A 43 -12.02 7.96 -8.41
N PHE A 44 -12.61 7.20 -7.47
CA PHE A 44 -13.44 7.74 -6.38
C PHE A 44 -12.62 8.08 -5.13
N ASN A 45 -11.69 7.22 -4.75
CA ASN A 45 -10.81 7.44 -3.60
C ASN A 45 -9.57 6.54 -3.69
N GLU A 46 -8.51 7.08 -4.26
CA GLU A 46 -7.27 6.34 -4.47
C GLU A 46 -6.56 5.91 -3.18
N ASP A 47 -6.72 6.67 -2.10
CA ASP A 47 -6.09 6.36 -0.81
C ASP A 47 -6.84 5.29 -0.01
N PHE A 48 -8.10 5.05 -0.33
CA PHE A 48 -8.93 4.07 0.39
C PHE A 48 -8.83 2.67 -0.18
N PHE A 49 -8.67 2.51 -1.48
CA PHE A 49 -8.60 1.20 -2.12
C PHE A 49 -7.17 0.80 -2.39
N VAL A 50 -6.83 -0.45 -2.05
CA VAL A 50 -5.55 -1.08 -2.40
C VAL A 50 -5.82 -2.42 -3.08
N PHE A 51 -4.93 -2.82 -3.97
CA PHE A 51 -5.04 -4.07 -4.70
C PHE A 51 -3.98 -5.07 -4.26
N TYR A 52 -4.41 -6.29 -3.92
CA TYR A 52 -3.49 -7.37 -3.57
C TYR A 52 -3.52 -8.46 -4.64
N PRO A 53 -2.56 -8.46 -5.58
CA PRO A 53 -2.49 -9.43 -6.67
C PRO A 53 -1.93 -10.78 -6.22
N SER A 54 -2.28 -11.86 -6.96
CA SER A 54 -1.64 -13.17 -6.86
C SER A 54 -0.20 -13.14 -7.38
N SER A 55 0.67 -14.00 -6.82
CA SER A 55 2.05 -14.18 -7.30
C SER A 55 2.11 -14.82 -8.69
N GLN A 56 1.03 -15.52 -9.07
CA GLN A 56 0.94 -16.26 -10.34
C GLN A 56 0.46 -15.39 -11.52
N THR A 57 0.08 -14.14 -11.29
CA THR A 57 -0.47 -13.21 -12.29
C THR A 57 0.55 -12.79 -13.37
N LYS A 58 1.63 -13.51 -13.52
CA LYS A 58 2.74 -13.17 -14.44
C LYS A 58 2.39 -13.13 -15.94
N GLY A 59 1.15 -13.35 -16.34
CA GLY A 59 0.79 -13.46 -17.75
C GLY A 59 -0.52 -12.83 -18.19
N SER A 60 -1.45 -12.53 -17.28
CA SER A 60 -2.80 -12.11 -17.66
C SER A 60 -2.91 -10.62 -18.00
N ILE A 61 -2.12 -9.78 -17.34
CA ILE A 61 -2.15 -8.33 -17.55
C ILE A 61 -0.78 -7.88 -18.05
N PRO A 62 -0.67 -7.35 -19.30
CA PRO A 62 0.61 -6.88 -19.85
C PRO A 62 1.26 -5.82 -18.96
N GLY A 63 2.54 -6.00 -18.63
CA GLY A 63 3.29 -5.05 -17.79
C GLY A 63 3.12 -5.23 -16.27
N PHE A 64 2.18 -6.06 -15.81
CA PHE A 64 1.79 -6.17 -14.41
C PHE A 64 2.82 -6.86 -13.50
N GLY A 65 3.73 -7.64 -14.06
CA GLY A 65 4.68 -8.43 -13.24
C GLY A 65 5.62 -7.60 -12.35
N LEU A 66 5.98 -6.39 -12.77
CA LEU A 66 6.82 -5.47 -11.98
C LEU A 66 5.99 -4.69 -10.95
N GLU A 67 4.72 -4.44 -11.24
CA GLU A 67 3.82 -3.71 -10.34
C GLU A 67 3.19 -4.60 -9.27
N ALA A 68 3.10 -5.91 -9.48
CA ALA A 68 2.50 -6.82 -8.51
C ALA A 68 3.18 -6.76 -7.14
N GLU A 69 4.50 -6.67 -7.10
CA GLU A 69 5.25 -6.52 -5.84
C GLU A 69 4.94 -5.18 -5.16
N ARG A 70 4.79 -4.10 -5.93
CA ARG A 70 4.39 -2.79 -5.43
C ARG A 70 3.01 -2.86 -4.76
N PHE A 71 2.01 -3.38 -5.47
CA PHE A 71 0.65 -3.50 -4.96
C PHE A 71 0.57 -4.38 -3.69
N ARG A 72 1.32 -5.48 -3.65
CA ARG A 72 1.41 -6.33 -2.46
C ARG A 72 1.99 -5.59 -1.27
N LYS A 73 3.10 -4.87 -1.44
CA LYS A 73 3.72 -4.08 -0.38
C LYS A 73 2.83 -2.94 0.09
N GLU A 74 2.17 -2.24 -0.84
CA GLU A 74 1.21 -1.19 -0.52
C GLU A 74 0.09 -1.70 0.38
N SER A 75 -0.50 -2.84 0.01
CA SER A 75 -1.56 -3.47 0.80
C SER A 75 -1.08 -3.88 2.20
N LEU A 76 0.13 -4.43 2.33
CA LEU A 76 0.70 -4.81 3.63
C LEU A 76 1.02 -3.58 4.49
N VAL A 77 1.51 -2.49 3.90
CA VAL A 77 1.72 -1.22 4.61
C VAL A 77 0.40 -0.66 5.13
N LYS A 78 -0.66 -0.69 4.31
CA LYS A 78 -1.99 -0.24 4.72
C LYS A 78 -2.56 -1.11 5.84
N LEU A 79 -2.38 -2.44 5.79
CA LEU A 79 -2.76 -3.35 6.87
C LEU A 79 -2.07 -3.04 8.20
N GLY A 80 -0.82 -2.57 8.14
CA GLY A 80 -0.07 -2.14 9.34
C GLY A 80 -0.39 -0.72 9.81
N SER A 81 -1.06 0.09 8.99
CA SER A 81 -1.51 1.43 9.38
C SER A 81 -2.81 1.33 10.20
N ASN A 82 -3.13 2.41 10.91
CA ASN A 82 -4.44 2.52 11.60
C ASN A 82 -5.50 3.17 10.72
N ASP A 83 -5.26 3.26 9.42
CA ASP A 83 -6.19 3.88 8.48
C ASP A 83 -7.26 2.87 8.06
N SER A 84 -8.46 3.37 7.76
CA SER A 84 -9.49 2.56 7.13
C SER A 84 -9.17 2.41 5.64
N PHE A 85 -9.27 1.18 5.11
CA PHE A 85 -9.04 0.93 3.70
C PHE A 85 -9.79 -0.32 3.23
N CYS A 86 -9.92 -0.46 1.92
CA CYS A 86 -10.48 -1.65 1.28
C CYS A 86 -9.40 -2.35 0.45
N CYS A 87 -9.08 -3.58 0.81
CA CYS A 87 -8.17 -4.44 0.06
C CYS A 87 -8.97 -5.26 -0.95
N VAL A 88 -8.70 -5.06 -2.22
CA VAL A 88 -9.32 -5.77 -3.33
C VAL A 88 -8.40 -6.89 -3.80
N GLY A 89 -8.92 -8.07 -4.01
CA GLY A 89 -8.13 -9.18 -4.51
C GLY A 89 -8.97 -10.35 -5.01
N SER A 90 -8.31 -11.35 -5.58
CA SER A 90 -8.95 -12.60 -5.99
C SER A 90 -8.90 -13.64 -4.87
N THR A 91 -9.73 -14.69 -4.98
CA THR A 91 -9.66 -15.87 -4.09
C THR A 91 -8.25 -16.46 -4.04
N ASN A 92 -7.55 -16.49 -5.16
CA ASN A 92 -6.18 -17.00 -5.21
C ASN A 92 -5.18 -16.04 -4.55
N SER A 93 -5.31 -14.74 -4.78
CA SER A 93 -4.42 -13.76 -4.15
C SER A 93 -4.57 -13.75 -2.63
N PHE A 94 -5.79 -13.89 -2.12
CA PHE A 94 -6.02 -13.92 -0.69
C PHE A 94 -5.60 -15.24 -0.01
N LYS A 95 -5.59 -16.35 -0.73
CA LYS A 95 -4.94 -17.59 -0.23
C LYS A 95 -3.43 -17.44 -0.06
N GLU A 96 -2.80 -16.58 -0.86
CA GLU A 96 -1.37 -16.28 -0.78
C GLU A 96 -1.07 -15.12 0.19
N LEU A 97 -2.08 -14.45 0.72
CA LEU A 97 -1.90 -13.33 1.63
C LEU A 97 -1.31 -13.82 2.94
N SER A 98 -0.06 -13.47 3.13
CA SER A 98 0.72 -13.81 4.31
C SER A 98 0.88 -12.55 5.17
N ILE A 99 0.32 -12.58 6.37
CA ILE A 99 0.29 -11.43 7.26
C ILE A 99 1.15 -11.74 8.49
N PRO A 100 2.04 -10.85 8.91
CA PRO A 100 2.78 -11.03 10.15
C PRO A 100 1.86 -11.12 11.35
N LYS A 101 2.19 -11.99 12.33
CA LYS A 101 1.45 -12.10 13.60
C LYS A 101 1.24 -10.77 14.29
N ASN A 102 2.24 -9.89 14.21
CA ASN A 102 2.21 -8.52 14.70
C ASN A 102 2.45 -7.57 13.54
N ILE A 103 1.46 -7.43 12.65
CA ILE A 103 1.61 -6.61 11.44
C ILE A 103 2.06 -5.18 11.74
N ARG A 104 1.63 -4.62 12.87
CA ARG A 104 2.04 -3.29 13.33
C ARG A 104 3.52 -3.20 13.69
N GLU A 105 4.13 -4.30 14.16
CA GLU A 105 5.57 -4.37 14.46
C GLU A 105 6.39 -4.58 13.18
N GLY A 106 5.76 -5.11 12.13
CA GLY A 106 6.36 -5.32 10.82
C GLY A 106 6.47 -4.08 9.98
N VAL A 107 5.65 -3.08 10.24
CA VAL A 107 5.65 -1.82 9.52
C VAL A 107 6.54 -0.82 10.26
N THR A 108 7.66 -0.47 9.66
CA THR A 108 8.51 0.62 10.16
C THR A 108 8.00 1.95 9.65
N LYS A 109 7.83 2.90 10.56
CA LYS A 109 7.51 4.29 10.23
C LYS A 109 8.71 5.16 10.51
N GLN A 110 9.27 5.77 9.48
CA GLN A 110 10.30 6.79 9.61
C GLN A 110 9.73 8.15 9.21
N THR A 111 9.87 9.13 10.09
CA THR A 111 9.36 10.50 9.83
C THR A 111 10.52 11.45 9.61
N PHE A 112 10.49 12.10 8.45
CA PHE A 112 11.43 13.13 8.05
C PHE A 112 10.77 14.51 8.15
N LYS A 113 11.51 15.49 8.62
CA LYS A 113 11.05 16.88 8.69
C LYS A 113 12.17 17.81 8.21
N VAL A 114 11.78 18.86 7.49
CA VAL A 114 12.70 19.95 7.15
C VAL A 114 13.30 20.53 8.44
N GLY A 115 14.60 20.69 8.45
CA GLY A 115 15.37 21.17 9.59
C GLY A 115 15.87 20.08 10.55
N HIS A 116 15.44 18.81 10.42
CA HIS A 116 15.98 17.71 11.21
C HIS A 116 17.36 17.30 10.69
N SER A 117 18.26 16.98 11.61
CA SER A 117 19.57 16.38 11.31
C SER A 117 19.42 14.86 11.26
N ILE A 118 19.86 14.26 10.18
CA ILE A 118 19.93 12.83 9.98
C ILE A 118 21.03 12.53 8.95
N ASP A 119 21.87 11.54 9.26
CA ASP A 119 22.91 11.11 8.32
C ASP A 119 22.29 10.46 7.09
N ILE A 120 22.57 11.00 5.92
CA ILE A 120 22.07 10.51 4.63
C ILE A 120 22.54 9.08 4.34
N ALA A 121 23.72 8.67 4.84
CA ALA A 121 24.21 7.32 4.71
C ALA A 121 23.33 6.33 5.49
N VAL A 122 22.97 6.69 6.73
CA VAL A 122 22.06 5.88 7.57
C VAL A 122 20.69 5.72 6.91
N VAL A 123 20.17 6.78 6.29
CA VAL A 123 18.89 6.69 5.54
C VAL A 123 19.04 5.75 4.35
N SER A 124 20.13 5.85 3.60
CA SER A 124 20.41 4.98 2.45
C SER A 124 20.52 3.50 2.83
N GLU A 125 21.24 3.20 3.93
CA GLU A 125 21.36 1.85 4.46
C GLU A 125 20.00 1.30 4.96
N THR A 126 19.21 2.13 5.61
CA THR A 126 17.86 1.76 6.04
C THR A 126 16.98 1.40 4.85
N LEU A 127 16.95 2.24 3.80
CA LEU A 127 16.21 1.96 2.58
C LEU A 127 16.65 0.64 1.93
N PHE A 128 17.96 0.40 1.85
CA PHE A 128 18.49 -0.85 1.31
C PHE A 128 18.05 -2.07 2.15
N SER A 129 18.10 -1.97 3.49
CA SER A 129 17.73 -3.06 4.40
C SER A 129 16.26 -3.46 4.30
N VAL A 130 15.37 -2.51 3.98
CA VAL A 130 13.93 -2.77 3.78
C VAL A 130 13.56 -3.10 2.34
N GLY A 131 14.57 -3.26 1.47
CA GLY A 131 14.42 -3.83 0.12
C GLY A 131 14.28 -2.82 -1.00
N TYR A 132 14.56 -1.53 -0.76
CA TYR A 132 14.67 -0.56 -1.86
C TYR A 132 15.92 -0.85 -2.72
N LYS A 133 15.77 -0.67 -4.01
CA LYS A 133 16.88 -0.84 -4.97
C LYS A 133 17.55 0.51 -5.23
N LYS A 134 18.88 0.55 -5.11
CA LYS A 134 19.65 1.74 -5.49
C LYS A 134 19.72 1.85 -7.01
N CYS A 135 19.48 3.04 -7.55
CA CYS A 135 19.51 3.33 -8.98
C CYS A 135 20.18 4.69 -9.24
N ASN A 136 20.45 5.00 -10.50
CA ASN A 136 21.00 6.31 -10.89
C ASN A 136 19.94 7.39 -10.94
N THR A 137 18.72 7.04 -11.37
CA THR A 137 17.56 7.93 -11.46
C THR A 137 16.34 7.19 -10.95
N THR A 138 15.63 7.82 -10.05
CA THR A 138 14.46 7.20 -9.38
C THR A 138 13.22 7.43 -10.23
N THR A 139 12.82 6.41 -11.00
CA THR A 139 11.65 6.42 -11.89
C THR A 139 10.58 5.44 -11.46
N ASP A 140 10.96 4.40 -10.71
CA ASP A 140 10.08 3.29 -10.34
C ASP A 140 9.88 3.19 -8.83
N PRO A 141 8.68 2.81 -8.36
CA PRO A 141 8.43 2.55 -6.94
C PRO A 141 9.40 1.51 -6.35
N GLY A 142 9.79 1.72 -5.10
CA GLY A 142 10.75 0.85 -4.42
C GLY A 142 12.20 1.09 -4.84
N THR A 143 12.50 2.25 -5.44
CA THR A 143 13.87 2.64 -5.79
C THR A 143 14.30 3.90 -5.04
N TYR A 144 15.61 4.07 -4.91
CA TYR A 144 16.20 5.31 -4.41
C TYR A 144 17.49 5.63 -5.14
N SER A 145 17.83 6.91 -5.21
CA SER A 145 19.13 7.36 -5.72
C SER A 145 19.76 8.36 -4.76
N LEU A 146 21.08 8.28 -4.63
CA LEU A 146 21.86 9.19 -3.81
C LEU A 146 22.92 9.84 -4.70
N ARG A 147 22.88 11.18 -4.81
CA ARG A 147 23.78 11.97 -5.64
C ARG A 147 24.24 13.20 -4.86
N GLY A 148 25.45 13.10 -4.27
CA GLY A 148 25.94 14.14 -3.37
C GLY A 148 24.99 14.34 -2.19
N ASP A 149 24.52 15.55 -2.00
CA ASP A 149 23.62 15.95 -0.92
C ASP A 149 22.12 15.80 -1.28
N VAL A 150 21.81 15.04 -2.34
CA VAL A 150 20.43 14.80 -2.79
C VAL A 150 20.10 13.32 -2.71
N LEU A 151 19.04 13.00 -1.97
CA LEU A 151 18.45 11.67 -1.88
C LEU A 151 17.06 11.71 -2.53
N ASP A 152 16.88 10.95 -3.60
CA ASP A 152 15.58 10.69 -4.20
C ASP A 152 15.06 9.33 -3.72
N VAL A 153 13.81 9.26 -3.31
CA VAL A 153 13.16 8.03 -2.86
C VAL A 153 11.79 7.92 -3.49
N PHE A 154 11.48 6.77 -4.11
CA PHE A 154 10.14 6.46 -4.61
C PHE A 154 9.51 5.36 -3.76
N PRO A 155 8.74 5.74 -2.72
CA PRO A 155 8.12 4.75 -1.86
C PRO A 155 7.04 3.94 -2.59
N TYR A 156 6.85 2.68 -2.20
CA TYR A 156 5.88 1.78 -2.83
C TYR A 156 4.43 2.27 -2.78
N HIS A 157 4.07 3.03 -1.74
CA HIS A 157 2.71 3.51 -1.48
C HIS A 157 2.47 4.97 -1.93
N PHE A 158 3.36 5.53 -2.75
CA PHE A 158 3.19 6.85 -3.34
C PHE A 158 3.22 6.76 -4.87
N ARG A 159 2.49 7.65 -5.52
CA ARG A 159 2.47 7.75 -6.99
C ARG A 159 3.67 8.49 -7.57
N ASN A 160 4.31 9.31 -6.75
CA ASN A 160 5.44 10.13 -7.14
C ASN A 160 6.57 10.02 -6.14
N PRO A 161 7.82 10.14 -6.58
CA PRO A 161 8.98 10.13 -5.71
C PRO A 161 9.14 11.44 -4.94
N PHE A 162 9.95 11.35 -3.88
CA PHE A 162 10.34 12.47 -3.05
C PHE A 162 11.84 12.73 -3.21
N ARG A 163 12.19 14.01 -3.29
CA ARG A 163 13.56 14.51 -3.30
C ARG A 163 13.85 15.21 -2.00
N PHE A 164 14.87 14.74 -1.32
CA PHE A 164 15.44 15.37 -0.13
C PHE A 164 16.72 16.09 -0.52
N SER A 165 16.83 17.37 -0.20
CA SER A 165 18.09 18.10 -0.28
C SER A 165 18.65 18.25 1.12
N PHE A 166 19.93 17.97 1.27
CA PHE A 166 20.63 18.07 2.53
C PHE A 166 21.64 19.22 2.48
N ASN A 167 21.85 19.84 3.63
CA ASN A 167 22.97 20.70 3.90
C ASN A 167 23.75 20.05 5.04
N PHE A 168 24.84 19.35 4.71
CA PHE A 168 25.52 18.39 5.58
C PHE A 168 24.57 17.28 6.05
N ASP A 169 24.27 17.20 7.34
CA ASP A 169 23.35 16.22 7.96
C ASP A 169 21.93 16.74 8.13
N LYS A 170 21.65 17.98 7.71
CA LYS A 170 20.36 18.64 7.92
C LYS A 170 19.50 18.61 6.66
N ILE A 171 18.25 18.15 6.80
CA ILE A 171 17.27 18.21 5.70
C ILE A 171 16.90 19.67 5.45
N GLU A 172 17.31 20.20 4.31
CA GLU A 172 17.02 21.57 3.87
C GLU A 172 15.65 21.67 3.21
N SER A 173 15.31 20.68 2.37
CA SER A 173 14.01 20.62 1.70
C SER A 173 13.55 19.21 1.44
N ILE A 174 12.22 19.04 1.32
CA ILE A 174 11.58 17.82 0.85
C ILE A 174 10.58 18.21 -0.24
N ALA A 175 10.75 17.65 -1.44
CA ALA A 175 9.92 17.94 -2.60
C ALA A 175 9.31 16.66 -3.18
N LEU A 176 8.00 16.68 -3.43
CA LEU A 176 7.35 15.72 -4.34
C LEU A 176 7.68 16.16 -5.77
N TYR A 177 8.09 15.25 -6.63
CA TYR A 177 8.43 15.56 -8.01
C TYR A 177 7.89 14.51 -9.00
N ASP A 178 7.70 14.91 -10.25
CA ASP A 178 7.31 14.04 -11.33
C ASP A 178 8.51 13.21 -11.82
N PRO A 179 8.43 11.88 -11.82
CA PRO A 179 9.57 11.03 -12.17
C PRO A 179 9.98 11.13 -13.64
N ASN A 180 9.07 11.52 -14.54
CA ASN A 180 9.33 11.62 -15.98
C ASN A 180 9.96 12.97 -16.35
N THR A 181 9.41 14.05 -15.80
CA THR A 181 9.88 15.41 -16.10
C THR A 181 10.94 15.90 -15.13
N GLN A 182 11.11 15.23 -13.99
CA GLN A 182 11.98 15.62 -12.88
C GLN A 182 11.62 16.98 -12.24
N LEU A 183 10.46 17.54 -12.59
CA LEU A 183 10.01 18.82 -12.07
C LEU A 183 9.33 18.66 -10.71
N THR A 184 9.56 19.62 -9.82
CA THR A 184 8.91 19.66 -8.51
C THR A 184 7.41 19.93 -8.67
N ILE A 185 6.58 19.04 -8.11
CA ILE A 185 5.13 19.22 -8.03
C ILE A 185 4.78 20.03 -6.80
N LYS A 186 5.39 19.69 -5.64
CA LYS A 186 5.04 20.32 -4.36
C LYS A 186 6.19 20.23 -3.36
N GLN A 187 6.41 21.31 -2.61
CA GLN A 187 7.26 21.29 -1.42
C GLN A 187 6.46 20.87 -0.19
N ILE A 188 7.05 20.02 0.65
CA ILE A 188 6.43 19.56 1.90
C ILE A 188 7.37 19.77 3.09
N LYS A 189 6.81 19.98 4.27
CA LYS A 189 7.60 20.21 5.50
C LYS A 189 7.88 18.92 6.27
N LYS A 190 7.06 17.89 6.05
CA LYS A 190 7.13 16.61 6.78
C LYS A 190 6.69 15.49 5.86
N LEU A 191 7.42 14.38 5.89
CA LEU A 191 7.09 13.13 5.21
C LEU A 191 7.22 11.98 6.19
N SER A 192 6.24 11.09 6.21
CA SER A 192 6.35 9.81 6.90
C SER A 192 6.41 8.72 5.85
N LEU A 193 7.50 7.96 5.85
CA LEU A 193 7.63 6.77 5.04
C LEU A 193 7.28 5.56 5.90
N PHE A 194 6.49 4.69 5.33
CA PHE A 194 6.18 3.39 5.90
C PHE A 194 6.82 2.33 5.03
N ASP A 195 7.39 1.33 5.66
CA ASP A 195 7.88 0.16 4.95
C ASP A 195 7.64 -1.10 5.74
N TYR A 196 7.69 -2.24 5.04
CA TYR A 196 7.38 -3.54 5.57
C TYR A 196 8.65 -4.40 5.64
N LYS A 197 9.01 -4.87 6.85
CA LYS A 197 10.13 -5.79 7.04
C LYS A 197 9.74 -7.21 6.62
N LYS A 198 10.42 -7.73 5.62
CA LYS A 198 10.18 -9.06 5.04
C LYS A 198 10.47 -10.24 6.00
N GLU A 199 11.16 -10.01 7.12
CA GLU A 199 11.69 -11.06 8.00
C GLU A 199 10.77 -11.51 9.14
N LEU A 200 9.52 -11.04 9.16
CA LEU A 200 8.59 -11.43 10.21
C LEU A 200 7.95 -12.77 9.93
N LYS A 201 7.81 -13.59 10.99
CA LYS A 201 7.03 -14.82 10.91
C LYS A 201 5.61 -14.50 10.47
N THR A 202 5.25 -14.98 9.30
CA THR A 202 3.93 -14.77 8.69
C THR A 202 2.95 -15.83 9.17
N VAL A 203 1.68 -15.51 9.10
CA VAL A 203 0.57 -16.43 9.32
C VAL A 203 -0.21 -16.49 8.02
N ASP A 204 -0.35 -17.70 7.50
CA ASP A 204 -1.02 -17.92 6.23
C ASP A 204 -2.52 -18.03 6.51
N ASN A 205 -3.29 -17.08 6.09
CA ASN A 205 -4.73 -17.03 5.82
C ASN A 205 -5.42 -15.76 6.32
N ILE A 206 -6.44 -15.32 5.59
CA ILE A 206 -7.34 -14.21 5.98
C ILE A 206 -8.06 -14.51 7.29
N ASP A 207 -8.37 -15.78 7.59
CA ASP A 207 -9.03 -16.17 8.84
C ASP A 207 -8.25 -15.78 10.09
N VAL A 208 -6.94 -15.54 9.94
CA VAL A 208 -6.07 -15.09 11.03
C VAL A 208 -6.16 -13.58 11.25
N ILE A 209 -6.59 -12.79 10.25
CA ILE A 209 -6.82 -11.36 10.43
C ILE A 209 -7.92 -11.13 11.46
N GLU A 210 -8.94 -11.98 11.48
CA GLU A 210 -10.02 -11.94 12.47
C GLU A 210 -9.50 -12.14 13.91
N HIS A 211 -8.44 -12.94 14.07
CA HIS A 211 -7.82 -13.23 15.38
C HIS A 211 -6.72 -12.25 15.77
N SER A 212 -6.23 -11.41 14.85
CA SER A 212 -5.11 -10.48 15.12
C SER A 212 -5.51 -9.19 15.82
N GLY A 213 -6.76 -9.04 16.24
CA GLY A 213 -7.25 -7.88 16.97
C GLY A 213 -7.55 -6.66 16.09
N LEU A 214 -7.59 -6.80 14.76
CA LEU A 214 -8.15 -5.83 13.84
C LEU A 214 -9.68 -5.87 14.00
N THR A 215 -10.21 -5.09 14.93
CA THR A 215 -11.64 -4.97 15.14
C THR A 215 -12.29 -4.33 13.92
N GLY A 216 -13.26 -4.99 13.32
CA GLY A 216 -14.06 -4.44 12.21
C GLY A 216 -13.73 -4.99 10.82
N LEU A 217 -13.26 -6.24 10.72
CA LEU A 217 -13.07 -6.89 9.43
C LEU A 217 -14.42 -7.17 8.76
N ILE A 218 -14.64 -6.61 7.59
CA ILE A 218 -15.81 -6.93 6.74
C ILE A 218 -15.28 -7.61 5.49
N ARG A 219 -15.70 -8.86 5.26
CA ARG A 219 -15.44 -9.56 4.00
C ARG A 219 -16.57 -9.24 3.02
N VAL A 220 -16.23 -8.78 1.85
CA VAL A 220 -17.16 -8.56 0.74
C VAL A 220 -16.85 -9.60 -0.32
N SER A 221 -17.79 -10.48 -0.60
CA SER A 221 -17.65 -11.44 -1.70
C SER A 221 -18.51 -11.02 -2.87
N VAL A 222 -17.93 -11.04 -4.06
CA VAL A 222 -18.64 -10.74 -5.31
C VAL A 222 -18.59 -11.98 -6.18
N SER A 223 -19.75 -12.52 -6.49
CA SER A 223 -19.88 -13.67 -7.39
C SER A 223 -21.09 -13.47 -8.31
N GLY A 224 -20.89 -13.66 -9.63
CA GLY A 224 -21.99 -13.60 -10.60
C GLY A 224 -22.71 -12.26 -10.74
N GLY A 225 -22.06 -11.15 -10.33
CA GLY A 225 -22.68 -9.82 -10.32
C GLY A 225 -23.39 -9.44 -9.03
N ASP A 226 -23.57 -10.38 -8.12
CA ASP A 226 -24.13 -10.14 -6.79
C ASP A 226 -23.04 -9.84 -5.76
N VAL A 227 -23.24 -8.78 -4.96
CA VAL A 227 -22.36 -8.39 -3.87
C VAL A 227 -22.96 -8.89 -2.55
N SER A 228 -22.25 -9.78 -1.87
CA SER A 228 -22.60 -10.20 -0.53
C SER A 228 -21.63 -9.64 0.50
N LEU A 229 -22.17 -9.01 1.53
CA LEU A 229 -21.40 -8.50 2.66
C LEU A 229 -21.45 -9.54 3.80
N VAL A 230 -20.29 -10.08 4.15
CA VAL A 230 -20.16 -10.94 5.34
C VAL A 230 -19.41 -10.14 6.40
N THR A 231 -20.09 -9.75 7.46
CA THR A 231 -19.46 -9.11 8.62
C THR A 231 -19.02 -10.21 9.58
N GLY A 232 -17.72 -10.30 9.85
CA GLY A 232 -17.22 -11.06 10.99
C GLY A 232 -17.58 -10.30 12.27
N SER A 233 -18.66 -10.68 12.95
CA SER A 233 -18.88 -10.22 14.32
C SER A 233 -18.01 -11.07 15.24
N LYS A 234 -17.32 -10.46 16.19
CA LYS A 234 -16.95 -11.15 17.41
C LYS A 234 -18.27 -11.65 18.01
N ASN A 235 -18.56 -12.90 17.85
CA ASN A 235 -19.59 -13.53 18.65
C ASN A 235 -18.99 -13.98 19.96
N ASP A 236 -19.64 -13.51 21.00
CA ASP A 236 -20.01 -14.10 22.26
C ASP A 236 -19.17 -15.30 22.76
#